data_3c86386b06ca8a9e28db8b447eec6d6d
#
_entry.id   3c86386b06ca8a9e28db8b447eec6d6d
#
_cell.length_a   1.000
_cell.length_b   1.000
_cell.length_c   1.000
_cell.angle_alpha   90.00
_cell.angle_beta   90.00
_cell.angle_gamma   90.00
#
_symmetry.space_group_name_H-M   'P 1'
#
loop_
_entity.id
_entity.type
_entity.pdbx_description
1 polymer ?
#
loop_
_entity_poly.entity_id
_entity_poly.type
_entity_poly.pdbx_seq_one_letter_code
_entity_poly.pdbx_strand_id
1 'polypeptide(L)'
;MDRQSPTSVPCRLSNLLSPSDDAFYPGGEQRDERRFRLADIAQREKTPLIYEYDFGDGWEHEVVVEKVLAADSEKKCAVCLDGKNARPPEDCGGIFGYYDLLKAINNPKHAEHQQLLDWLGGPFDPSHFDLQETNTLLRRLKI
;
A
#
# COMPACT_ATOMS: atom_id res chain seq x y z
N MET A 1 -33.69 -18.57 11.64
CA MET A 1 -32.42 -19.29 11.97
C MET A 1 -31.31 -18.62 11.21
N ASP A 2 -30.77 -17.55 11.82
CA ASP A 2 -29.68 -16.74 11.23
C ASP A 2 -28.37 -17.49 11.37
N ARG A 3 -27.80 -17.88 10.25
CA ARG A 3 -26.41 -18.30 10.20
C ARG A 3 -25.55 -17.05 10.17
N GLN A 4 -25.06 -16.63 11.32
CA GLN A 4 -23.98 -15.69 11.43
C GLN A 4 -22.76 -16.29 10.72
N SER A 5 -22.36 -15.69 9.62
CA SER A 5 -21.05 -15.95 9.00
C SER A 5 -19.96 -15.59 9.99
N PRO A 6 -18.92 -16.42 10.16
CA PRO A 6 -17.79 -16.05 11.00
C PRO A 6 -17.14 -14.81 10.40
N THR A 7 -17.08 -13.75 11.19
CA THR A 7 -16.32 -12.53 10.88
C THR A 7 -14.85 -12.94 10.75
N SER A 8 -14.39 -13.05 9.50
CA SER A 8 -12.97 -13.33 9.25
C SER A 8 -12.18 -12.11 9.71
N VAL A 9 -11.41 -12.28 10.77
CA VAL A 9 -10.44 -11.24 11.18
C VAL A 9 -9.43 -11.09 10.06
N PRO A 10 -9.23 -9.89 9.50
CA PRO A 10 -8.24 -9.69 8.46
C PRO A 10 -6.85 -10.03 8.98
N CYS A 11 -6.08 -10.78 8.18
CA CYS A 11 -4.69 -11.06 8.48
C CYS A 11 -3.88 -9.80 8.21
N ARG A 12 -3.20 -9.26 9.23
CA ARG A 12 -2.28 -8.13 9.05
C ARG A 12 -0.92 -8.63 8.62
N LEU A 13 -0.42 -8.14 7.49
CA LEU A 13 0.94 -8.40 7.02
C LEU A 13 2.00 -7.70 7.89
N SER A 14 1.63 -6.67 8.64
CA SER A 14 2.46 -6.03 9.66
C SER A 14 2.92 -6.97 10.79
N ASN A 15 2.33 -8.14 10.91
CA ASN A 15 2.83 -9.19 11.80
C ASN A 15 4.01 -9.99 11.20
N LEU A 16 4.40 -9.67 9.96
CA LEU A 16 5.54 -10.22 9.24
C LEU A 16 6.64 -9.15 9.24
N LEU A 17 7.39 -9.03 10.31
CA LEU A 17 8.47 -8.04 10.43
C LEU A 17 9.78 -8.54 9.86
N SER A 18 10.54 -7.61 9.28
CA SER A 18 11.96 -7.82 9.01
C SER A 18 12.73 -7.96 10.33
N PRO A 19 13.77 -8.81 10.43
CA PRO A 19 14.49 -9.05 11.68
C PRO A 19 15.18 -7.83 12.32
N SER A 20 15.16 -6.69 11.64
CA SER A 20 15.79 -5.43 12.09
C SER A 20 14.85 -4.45 12.78
N ASP A 21 13.56 -4.74 12.82
CA ASP A 21 12.57 -3.81 13.36
C ASP A 21 12.18 -4.24 14.78
N ASP A 22 12.70 -3.54 15.78
CA ASP A 22 12.38 -3.70 17.21
C ASP A 22 10.99 -3.14 17.57
N ALA A 23 10.05 -3.09 16.62
CA ALA A 23 8.70 -2.62 16.88
C ALA A 23 7.93 -3.62 17.75
N PHE A 24 7.62 -3.22 18.97
CA PHE A 24 6.87 -4.00 19.94
C PHE A 24 5.37 -3.97 19.60
N TYR A 25 4.84 -5.06 19.04
CA TYR A 25 3.40 -5.30 18.91
C TYR A 25 2.93 -6.29 19.99
N PRO A 26 2.19 -5.82 21.00
CA PRO A 26 1.68 -6.72 22.04
C PRO A 26 0.56 -7.60 21.48
N GLY A 27 0.83 -8.90 21.33
CA GLY A 27 -0.21 -9.91 21.14
C GLY A 27 -0.18 -10.71 19.83
N GLY A 28 0.78 -10.53 18.93
CA GLY A 28 0.92 -11.32 17.70
C GLY A 28 2.23 -12.13 17.67
N GLU A 29 2.17 -13.31 17.07
CA GLU A 29 3.36 -14.08 16.75
C GLU A 29 4.07 -13.38 15.58
N GLN A 30 5.19 -12.68 15.85
CA GLN A 30 5.99 -12.03 14.83
C GLN A 30 6.71 -13.08 13.99
N ARG A 31 6.62 -12.94 12.68
CA ARG A 31 7.24 -13.84 11.72
C ARG A 31 8.02 -13.05 10.68
N ASP A 32 9.18 -13.55 10.29
CA ASP A 32 10.01 -12.96 9.23
C ASP A 32 9.29 -13.04 7.89
N GLU A 33 8.90 -11.90 7.30
CA GLU A 33 8.18 -11.79 6.03
C GLU A 33 8.91 -12.46 4.86
N ARG A 34 10.25 -12.49 4.88
CA ARG A 34 11.09 -13.10 3.83
C ARG A 34 10.86 -14.61 3.70
N ARG A 35 10.25 -15.23 4.69
CA ARG A 35 9.95 -16.67 4.73
C ARG A 35 8.59 -17.01 4.14
N PHE A 36 7.80 -16.01 3.79
CA PHE A 36 6.43 -16.20 3.31
C PHE A 36 6.27 -15.65 1.90
N ARG A 37 5.53 -16.37 1.09
CA ARG A 37 5.07 -15.90 -0.21
C ARG A 37 3.65 -15.37 -0.06
N LEU A 38 3.24 -14.48 -0.95
CA LEU A 38 1.85 -14.01 -0.97
C LEU A 38 0.85 -15.18 -1.05
N ALA A 39 1.19 -16.24 -1.80
CA ALA A 39 0.38 -17.44 -1.90
C ALA A 39 0.20 -18.20 -0.57
N ASP A 40 1.12 -18.08 0.37
CA ASP A 40 1.02 -18.72 1.68
C ASP A 40 0.02 -17.99 2.59
N ILE A 41 -0.15 -16.71 2.36
CA ILE A 41 -0.98 -15.80 3.15
C ILE A 41 -2.36 -15.63 2.51
N ALA A 42 -2.39 -15.44 1.20
CA ALA A 42 -3.59 -15.17 0.40
C ALA A 42 -4.17 -16.45 -0.21
N GLN A 43 -4.46 -17.46 0.63
CA GLN A 43 -4.90 -18.80 0.20
C GLN A 43 -6.33 -18.86 -0.33
N ARG A 44 -7.15 -17.84 -0.06
CA ARG A 44 -8.57 -17.86 -0.41
C ARG A 44 -8.96 -16.56 -1.10
N GLU A 45 -9.73 -16.69 -2.17
CA GLU A 45 -10.39 -15.55 -2.81
C GLU A 45 -11.29 -14.80 -1.82
N LYS A 46 -11.39 -13.50 -2.00
CA LYS A 46 -12.22 -12.57 -1.19
C LYS A 46 -11.84 -12.45 0.29
N THR A 47 -10.67 -12.94 0.68
CA THR A 47 -10.15 -12.69 2.02
C THR A 47 -9.32 -11.40 2.00
N PRO A 48 -9.69 -10.37 2.77
CA PRO A 48 -8.92 -9.15 2.85
C PRO A 48 -7.65 -9.39 3.68
N LEU A 49 -6.55 -8.79 3.22
CA LEU A 49 -5.29 -8.67 3.95
C LEU A 49 -5.06 -7.19 4.21
N ILE A 50 -4.54 -6.83 5.38
CA ILE A 50 -4.05 -5.48 5.64
C ILE A 50 -2.54 -5.51 5.50
N TYR A 51 -2.02 -4.71 4.60
CA TYR A 51 -0.60 -4.45 4.45
C TYR A 51 -0.29 -3.06 4.98
N GLU A 52 0.47 -2.98 6.04
CA GLU A 52 0.95 -1.73 6.61
C GLU A 52 2.31 -1.41 6.00
N TYR A 53 2.40 -0.26 5.35
CA TYR A 53 3.60 0.27 4.74
C TYR A 53 4.04 1.51 5.51
N ASP A 54 5.33 1.63 5.74
CA ASP A 54 5.93 2.73 6.50
C ASP A 54 5.33 2.87 7.91
N PHE A 55 5.96 2.21 8.88
CA PHE A 55 5.51 2.25 10.28
C PHE A 55 5.57 3.66 10.91
N GLY A 56 6.33 4.59 10.33
CA GLY A 56 6.37 6.00 10.74
C GLY A 56 5.10 6.73 10.33
N ASP A 57 4.71 6.60 9.07
CA ASP A 57 3.52 7.22 8.50
C ASP A 57 2.24 6.38 8.66
N GLY A 58 2.39 5.07 8.89
CA GLY A 58 1.28 4.17 9.21
C GLY A 58 0.29 3.98 8.06
N TRP A 59 0.76 3.81 6.82
CA TRP A 59 -0.09 3.57 5.67
C TRP A 59 -0.67 2.15 5.67
N GLU A 60 -1.96 2.01 5.86
CA GLU A 60 -2.66 0.72 5.76
C GLU A 60 -3.24 0.53 4.35
N HIS A 61 -2.90 -0.59 3.72
CA HIS A 61 -3.43 -1.00 2.42
C HIS A 61 -4.32 -2.22 2.59
N GLU A 62 -5.56 -2.12 2.14
CA GLU A 62 -6.43 -3.29 2.04
C GLU A 62 -6.14 -4.00 0.72
N VAL A 63 -5.66 -5.25 0.81
CA VAL A 63 -5.39 -6.11 -0.33
C VAL A 63 -6.43 -7.22 -0.37
N VAL A 64 -7.17 -7.32 -1.47
CA VAL A 64 -8.18 -8.35 -1.66
C VAL A 64 -7.80 -9.25 -2.83
N VAL A 65 -7.67 -10.55 -2.58
CA VAL A 65 -7.49 -11.54 -3.66
C VAL A 65 -8.83 -11.78 -4.34
N GLU A 66 -9.02 -11.20 -5.51
CA GLU A 66 -10.26 -11.36 -6.25
C GLU A 66 -10.38 -12.74 -6.89
N LYS A 67 -9.28 -13.25 -7.46
CA LYS A 67 -9.26 -14.53 -8.17
C LYS A 67 -7.87 -15.15 -8.18
N VAL A 68 -7.84 -16.48 -8.04
CA VAL A 68 -6.63 -17.30 -8.22
C VAL A 68 -6.71 -18.00 -9.57
N LEU A 69 -5.74 -17.74 -10.43
CA LEU A 69 -5.67 -18.28 -11.78
C LEU A 69 -4.54 -19.31 -11.89
N ALA A 70 -4.63 -20.18 -12.88
CA ALA A 70 -3.51 -21.06 -13.21
C ALA A 70 -2.27 -20.22 -13.59
N ALA A 71 -1.10 -20.70 -13.20
CA ALA A 71 0.15 -20.02 -13.52
C ALA A 71 0.34 -19.94 -15.05
N ASP A 72 0.68 -18.76 -15.53
CA ASP A 72 1.04 -18.50 -16.91
C ASP A 72 2.55 -18.34 -17.00
N SER A 73 3.22 -19.32 -17.61
CA SER A 73 4.68 -19.35 -17.72
C SER A 73 5.27 -18.20 -18.57
N GLU A 74 4.45 -17.54 -19.36
CA GLU A 74 4.88 -16.37 -20.15
C GLU A 74 4.86 -15.07 -19.33
N LYS A 75 4.09 -15.02 -18.25
CA LYS A 75 4.01 -13.86 -17.38
C LYS A 75 5.11 -13.87 -16.32
N LYS A 76 6.11 -13.03 -16.54
CA LYS A 76 7.30 -12.91 -15.66
C LYS A 76 7.28 -11.68 -14.76
N CYS A 77 6.22 -10.89 -14.79
CA CYS A 77 6.08 -9.68 -14.00
C CYS A 77 4.63 -9.44 -13.61
N ALA A 78 4.43 -8.66 -12.55
CA ALA A 78 3.12 -8.16 -12.20
C ALA A 78 2.63 -7.18 -13.28
N VAL A 79 1.31 -7.13 -13.46
CA VAL A 79 0.65 -6.22 -14.41
C VAL A 79 -0.46 -5.48 -13.67
N CYS A 80 -0.42 -4.17 -13.70
CA CYS A 80 -1.53 -3.34 -13.27
C CYS A 80 -2.60 -3.31 -14.36
N LEU A 81 -3.83 -3.64 -14.02
CA LEU A 81 -4.96 -3.67 -14.96
C LEU A 81 -5.72 -2.35 -14.95
N ASP A 82 -5.83 -1.71 -13.81
CA ASP A 82 -6.52 -0.45 -13.61
C ASP A 82 -6.03 0.24 -12.34
N GLY A 83 -6.32 1.55 -12.19
CA GLY A 83 -6.00 2.32 -11.00
C GLY A 83 -6.61 3.71 -11.04
N LYS A 84 -6.55 4.38 -9.93
CA LYS A 84 -7.08 5.74 -9.77
C LYS A 84 -6.28 6.47 -8.69
N ASN A 85 -6.11 7.78 -8.88
CA ASN A 85 -5.39 8.70 -8.01
C ASN A 85 -3.88 8.43 -7.94
N ALA A 86 -3.14 9.46 -7.59
CA ALA A 86 -1.73 9.37 -7.28
C ALA A 86 -1.52 8.76 -5.89
N ARG A 87 -0.42 8.04 -5.73
CA ARG A 87 0.02 7.68 -4.39
C ARG A 87 0.43 8.93 -3.61
N PRO A 88 0.23 8.98 -2.30
CA PRO A 88 0.81 10.02 -1.48
C PRO A 88 2.34 10.08 -1.64
N PRO A 89 2.95 11.27 -1.51
CA PRO A 89 4.40 11.38 -1.42
C PRO A 89 4.93 10.61 -0.20
N GLU A 90 6.16 10.09 -0.31
CA GLU A 90 6.86 9.48 0.82
C GLU A 90 7.08 10.52 1.93
N ASP A 91 7.11 10.09 3.19
CA ASP A 91 7.39 10.93 4.37
C ASP A 91 6.47 12.16 4.49
N CYS A 92 5.24 12.08 4.03
CA CYS A 92 4.30 13.20 4.10
C CYS A 92 3.55 13.29 5.44
N GLY A 93 3.81 12.41 6.41
CA GLY A 93 3.20 12.39 7.73
C GLY A 93 1.88 11.62 7.79
N GLY A 94 1.77 10.55 7.01
CA GLY A 94 0.62 9.67 6.96
C GLY A 94 -0.64 10.36 6.43
N ILE A 95 -1.81 9.83 6.78
CA ILE A 95 -3.10 10.32 6.29
C ILE A 95 -3.31 11.79 6.64
N PHE A 96 -2.99 12.19 7.87
CA PHE A 96 -3.21 13.58 8.32
C PHE A 96 -2.26 14.56 7.63
N GLY A 97 -0.96 14.21 7.57
CA GLY A 97 0.03 15.03 6.88
C GLY A 97 -0.29 15.17 5.40
N TYR A 98 -0.76 14.10 4.75
CA TYR A 98 -1.18 14.14 3.36
C TYR A 98 -2.34 15.12 3.13
N TYR A 99 -3.37 15.12 3.98
CA TYR A 99 -4.47 16.08 3.85
C TYR A 99 -4.03 17.53 4.11
N ASP A 100 -3.12 17.75 5.03
CA ASP A 100 -2.59 19.09 5.29
C ASP A 100 -1.69 19.57 4.15
N LEU A 101 -0.87 18.66 3.57
CA LEU A 101 -0.13 18.92 2.34
C LEU A 101 -1.07 19.37 1.21
N LEU A 102 -2.15 18.62 0.96
CA LEU A 102 -3.11 18.96 -0.10
C LEU A 102 -3.76 20.33 0.13
N LYS A 103 -4.11 20.69 1.37
CA LYS A 103 -4.64 22.02 1.70
C LYS A 103 -3.63 23.12 1.38
N ALA A 104 -2.38 22.90 1.75
CA ALA A 104 -1.33 23.90 1.58
C ALA A 104 -0.97 24.14 0.11
N ILE A 105 -0.80 23.06 -0.68
CA ILE A 105 -0.45 23.19 -2.10
C ILE A 105 -1.60 23.74 -2.96
N ASN A 106 -2.85 23.53 -2.56
CA ASN A 106 -4.02 24.07 -3.26
C ASN A 106 -4.34 25.52 -2.86
N ASN A 107 -3.65 26.12 -1.89
CA ASN A 107 -3.87 27.49 -1.46
C ASN A 107 -2.60 28.34 -1.64
N PRO A 108 -2.49 29.15 -2.70
CA PRO A 108 -1.32 30.00 -2.94
C PRO A 108 -1.02 31.03 -1.82
N LYS A 109 -1.97 31.26 -0.91
CA LYS A 109 -1.80 32.15 0.24
C LYS A 109 -1.35 31.40 1.50
N HIS A 110 -1.22 30.09 1.46
CA HIS A 110 -0.74 29.31 2.60
C HIS A 110 0.73 29.63 2.87
N ALA A 111 1.10 29.77 4.12
CA ALA A 111 2.46 30.16 4.51
C ALA A 111 3.54 29.20 3.98
N GLU A 112 3.21 27.91 3.90
CA GLU A 112 4.12 26.86 3.47
C GLU A 112 3.93 26.46 2.00
N HIS A 113 3.05 27.14 1.25
CA HIS A 113 2.71 26.75 -0.13
C HIS A 113 3.93 26.53 -1.00
N GLN A 114 4.80 27.52 -1.11
CA GLN A 114 5.98 27.44 -1.98
C GLN A 114 6.98 26.39 -1.47
N GLN A 115 7.21 26.35 -0.16
CA GLN A 115 8.13 25.38 0.44
C GLN A 115 7.70 23.94 0.16
N LEU A 116 6.41 23.63 0.25
CA LEU A 116 5.88 22.30 -0.01
C LEU A 116 5.91 21.94 -1.50
N LEU A 117 5.66 22.89 -2.40
CA LEU A 117 5.86 22.66 -3.85
C LEU A 117 7.33 22.38 -4.19
N ASP A 118 8.26 23.10 -3.56
CA ASP A 118 9.69 22.87 -3.75
C ASP A 118 10.11 21.50 -3.21
N TRP A 119 9.57 21.08 -2.06
CA TRP A 119 9.79 19.76 -1.48
C TRP A 119 9.26 18.63 -2.39
N LEU A 120 8.09 18.82 -3.01
CA LEU A 120 7.51 17.90 -3.97
C LEU A 120 8.28 17.84 -5.30
N GLY A 121 9.13 18.81 -5.57
CA GLY A 121 9.82 18.98 -6.86
C GLY A 121 8.93 19.54 -7.97
N GLY A 122 7.77 20.11 -7.63
CA GLY A 122 6.84 20.73 -8.56
C GLY A 122 5.36 20.52 -8.21
N PRO A 123 4.46 20.83 -9.15
CA PRO A 123 3.02 20.61 -8.96
C PRO A 123 2.69 19.13 -8.73
N PHE A 124 1.77 18.89 -7.80
CA PHE A 124 1.27 17.54 -7.50
C PHE A 124 -0.24 17.49 -7.78
N ASP A 125 -0.64 16.56 -8.64
CA ASP A 125 -2.04 16.27 -8.91
C ASP A 125 -2.46 14.96 -8.23
N PRO A 126 -3.26 15.04 -7.15
CA PRO A 126 -3.69 13.85 -6.40
C PRO A 126 -4.63 12.94 -7.19
N SER A 127 -5.20 13.41 -8.30
CA SER A 127 -6.07 12.61 -9.18
C SER A 127 -5.32 11.91 -10.32
N HIS A 128 -4.03 12.21 -10.47
CA HIS A 128 -3.23 11.64 -11.55
C HIS A 128 -3.01 10.14 -11.36
N PHE A 129 -3.22 9.36 -12.42
CA PHE A 129 -2.83 7.96 -12.51
C PHE A 129 -2.47 7.63 -13.96
N ASP A 130 -1.28 7.07 -14.18
CA ASP A 130 -0.83 6.60 -15.49
C ASP A 130 -0.58 5.10 -15.47
N LEU A 131 -1.44 4.36 -16.18
CA LEU A 131 -1.38 2.91 -16.28
C LEU A 131 -0.13 2.43 -17.03
N GLN A 132 0.32 3.18 -18.04
CA GLN A 132 1.50 2.80 -18.83
C GLN A 132 2.79 3.01 -18.05
N GLU A 133 2.89 4.13 -17.33
CA GLU A 133 3.99 4.41 -16.43
C GLU A 133 4.07 3.35 -15.34
N THR A 134 2.96 3.07 -14.66
CA THR A 134 2.86 2.03 -13.63
C THR A 134 3.34 0.68 -14.15
N ASN A 135 2.87 0.25 -15.31
CA ASN A 135 3.29 -1.01 -15.90
C ASN A 135 4.75 -1.00 -16.36
N THR A 136 5.29 0.14 -16.71
CA THR A 136 6.72 0.29 -17.03
C THR A 136 7.60 0.09 -15.80
N LEU A 137 7.17 0.61 -14.65
CA LEU A 137 7.85 0.40 -13.36
C LEU A 137 7.75 -1.06 -12.92
N LEU A 138 6.56 -1.68 -12.99
CA LEU A 138 6.35 -3.08 -12.61
C LEU A 138 7.23 -4.06 -13.40
N ARG A 139 7.48 -3.82 -14.69
CA ARG A 139 8.38 -4.65 -15.50
C ARG A 139 9.83 -4.66 -15.03
N ARG A 140 10.25 -3.65 -14.27
CA ARG A 140 11.60 -3.55 -13.71
C ARG A 140 11.77 -4.35 -12.42
N LEU A 141 10.65 -4.71 -11.77
CA LEU A 141 10.67 -5.55 -10.58
C LEU A 141 10.96 -7.00 -11.01
N LYS A 142 11.98 -7.58 -10.38
CA LYS A 142 12.25 -9.03 -10.50
C LYS A 142 11.39 -9.73 -9.47
N ILE A 143 10.45 -10.53 -9.92
CA ILE A 143 9.60 -11.38 -9.08
C ILE A 143 10.18 -12.78 -9.03
#